data_5fad079a572e318f510dd4eac610a391
#
_entry.id   5fad079a572e318f510dd4eac610a391
#
_cell.length_a   1.000
_cell.length_b   1.000
_cell.length_c   1.000
_cell.angle_alpha   90.00
_cell.angle_beta   90.00
_cell.angle_gamma   90.00
#
_symmetry.space_group_name_H-M   'P 1'
#
loop_
_entity.id
_entity.type
_entity.pdbx_description
1 polymer ?
#
loop_
_entity_poly.entity_id
_entity_poly.type
_entity_poly.pdbx_seq_one_letter_code
_entity_poly.pdbx_strand_id
1 'polypeptide(L)'
;MYGNVLVTLAAILLFELLPSSGLSKSLDSVGRLGIILVSLGIYFFICRLLFSFSHLRKKGVLDREIFKILHSSVSQKFVIGATVLYGALVYFTGWREWSLQVAGKGGQALVSLLGIAPFLVAALGVWIATYPGRHLSGKGLLSHIVLQAGFFLPVLFPWLFIMLSMDILSVISPGLQRKLDENPLWSLGALLVLLMAMLWAFPGVLLRLWRCPSLPQGPKRERLEKFFGDHKFKYKDIRLWTVLQDSMSTAGVLGVFPGSRYVLVTPSLLETLDDLELEAVMAHEIGHIKHRHMVFYVAFMMGLTILLDLFLKVMPLGVMTGIWLVGGSEVFSEKPPGTFEAVVSHLKIFSMIGIVLIALVYLRLGFGLFSRNFERQADLNALEIQGEAFPLIRSLDKIGGFHPLVRSMPSWHHYSIEERISFLLKCQRDPKEATRHHRKVRFLVGGYLVLLAGLLFCLVGWRNFQWEGKLFLALREKVIFSVLEKEAGNSDAWYLMGTMALEKGDLQEAEKALRRSIELDPQNPEALNNLSWLYSTANDQKFRRPEEALELALKAAQLRPDEPHILDTLAEALFVNGRIKEAIELERRAAELTRGSKEHYLRQLERYERALQGSSNPDGNGIP
;
A
#
# COMPACT_ATOMS: atom_id res chain seq x y z
N MET A 1 2.96 -13.70 15.29
CA MET A 1 3.79 -12.72 14.54
C MET A 1 3.17 -12.38 13.19
N TYR A 2 3.02 -13.32 12.26
CA TYR A 2 2.49 -13.07 10.90
C TYR A 2 1.07 -12.49 10.84
N GLY A 3 0.18 -12.86 11.77
CA GLY A 3 -1.15 -12.27 11.86
C GLY A 3 -1.12 -10.75 12.05
N ASN A 4 -0.20 -10.25 12.86
CA ASN A 4 -0.05 -8.81 13.10
C ASN A 4 0.48 -8.07 11.86
N VAL A 5 1.35 -8.70 11.08
CA VAL A 5 1.82 -8.15 9.78
C VAL A 5 0.64 -7.97 8.83
N LEU A 6 -0.19 -9.01 8.67
CA LEU A 6 -1.34 -8.99 7.75
C LEU A 6 -2.39 -7.94 8.15
N VAL A 7 -2.73 -7.84 9.43
CA VAL A 7 -3.72 -6.86 9.90
C VAL A 7 -3.20 -5.42 9.79
N THR A 8 -1.89 -5.20 9.98
CA THR A 8 -1.28 -3.88 9.80
C THR A 8 -1.28 -3.47 8.33
N LEU A 9 -0.90 -4.38 7.43
CA LEU A 9 -1.00 -4.15 5.98
C LEU A 9 -2.45 -3.86 5.55
N ALA A 10 -3.41 -4.63 6.07
CA ALA A 10 -4.82 -4.40 5.79
C ALA A 10 -5.28 -3.01 6.29
N ALA A 11 -4.83 -2.56 7.47
CA ALA A 11 -5.17 -1.23 7.98
C ALA A 11 -4.58 -0.12 7.10
N ILE A 12 -3.34 -0.26 6.64
CA ILE A 12 -2.72 0.69 5.70
C ILE A 12 -3.53 0.74 4.39
N LEU A 13 -3.86 -0.42 3.81
CA LEU A 13 -4.63 -0.50 2.58
C LEU A 13 -6.04 0.08 2.72
N LEU A 14 -6.71 -0.15 3.86
CA LEU A 14 -8.02 0.44 4.15
C LEU A 14 -7.94 1.97 4.20
N PHE A 15 -6.90 2.53 4.81
CA PHE A 15 -6.70 3.98 4.82
C PHE A 15 -6.46 4.56 3.43
N GLU A 16 -5.60 3.94 2.64
CA GLU A 16 -5.19 4.48 1.33
C GLU A 16 -6.27 4.33 0.25
N LEU A 17 -7.06 3.27 0.29
CA LEU A 17 -7.89 2.85 -0.83
C LEU A 17 -9.40 2.95 -0.57
N LEU A 18 -9.85 2.90 0.71
CA LEU A 18 -11.28 2.86 1.01
C LEU A 18 -11.90 4.25 0.77
N PRO A 19 -12.95 4.35 -0.09
CA PRO A 19 -13.65 5.61 -0.30
C PRO A 19 -14.46 5.98 0.94
N SER A 20 -14.80 7.26 1.07
CA SER A 20 -15.73 7.72 2.12
C SER A 20 -17.20 7.58 1.68
N SER A 21 -18.08 7.39 2.66
CA SER A 21 -19.53 7.39 2.44
C SER A 21 -20.10 8.80 2.25
N GLY A 22 -21.28 8.90 1.64
CA GLY A 22 -22.00 10.17 1.55
C GLY A 22 -22.29 10.84 2.91
N LEU A 23 -22.48 10.02 3.97
CA LEU A 23 -22.68 10.48 5.35
C LEU A 23 -21.47 11.27 5.90
N SER A 24 -20.29 10.99 5.42
CA SER A 24 -19.07 11.68 5.85
C SER A 24 -19.08 13.18 5.52
N LYS A 25 -19.80 13.59 4.48
CA LYS A 25 -19.89 15.00 4.03
C LYS A 25 -20.64 15.90 5.03
N SER A 26 -21.55 15.33 5.82
CA SER A 26 -22.35 16.06 6.83
C SER A 26 -21.69 16.13 8.22
N LEU A 27 -20.57 15.44 8.43
CA LEU A 27 -19.90 15.38 9.73
C LEU A 27 -18.87 16.50 9.89
N ASP A 28 -18.99 17.28 10.95
CA ASP A 28 -17.94 18.19 11.40
C ASP A 28 -16.79 17.44 12.11
N SER A 29 -15.71 18.15 12.42
CA SER A 29 -14.52 17.55 13.06
C SER A 29 -14.83 16.97 14.44
N VAL A 30 -15.70 17.61 15.22
CA VAL A 30 -16.05 17.19 16.58
C VAL A 30 -16.91 15.93 16.54
N GLY A 31 -17.95 15.90 15.68
CA GLY A 31 -18.80 14.73 15.49
C GLY A 31 -18.01 13.51 14.98
N ARG A 32 -17.08 13.72 14.08
CA ARG A 32 -16.17 12.70 13.57
C ARG A 32 -15.32 12.06 14.67
N LEU A 33 -14.64 12.88 15.46
CA LEU A 33 -13.85 12.44 16.62
C LEU A 33 -14.72 11.76 17.65
N GLY A 34 -15.92 12.30 17.93
CA GLY A 34 -16.89 11.72 18.85
C GLY A 34 -17.30 10.31 18.45
N ILE A 35 -17.68 10.08 17.18
CA ILE A 35 -18.04 8.76 16.66
C ILE A 35 -16.86 7.79 16.82
N ILE A 36 -15.64 8.20 16.47
CA ILE A 36 -14.45 7.36 16.57
C ILE A 36 -14.21 6.96 18.03
N LEU A 37 -14.17 7.93 18.95
CA LEU A 37 -13.89 7.67 20.36
C LEU A 37 -14.96 6.77 21.02
N VAL A 38 -16.24 7.03 20.74
CA VAL A 38 -17.35 6.20 21.25
C VAL A 38 -17.25 4.77 20.71
N SER A 39 -17.03 4.61 19.41
CA SER A 39 -16.89 3.29 18.78
C SER A 39 -15.71 2.50 19.33
N LEU A 40 -14.56 3.16 19.51
CA LEU A 40 -13.36 2.54 20.11
C LEU A 40 -13.60 2.17 21.59
N GLY A 41 -14.30 3.01 22.35
CA GLY A 41 -14.67 2.74 23.74
C GLY A 41 -15.61 1.54 23.89
N ILE A 42 -16.65 1.47 23.05
CA ILE A 42 -17.57 0.32 22.99
C ILE A 42 -16.82 -0.95 22.60
N TYR A 43 -15.95 -0.88 21.59
CA TYR A 43 -15.16 -2.03 21.14
C TYR A 43 -14.23 -2.54 22.25
N PHE A 44 -13.52 -1.64 22.93
CA PHE A 44 -12.69 -1.97 24.09
C PHE A 44 -13.51 -2.70 25.17
N PHE A 45 -14.67 -2.17 25.52
CA PHE A 45 -15.56 -2.76 26.53
C PHE A 45 -16.01 -4.17 26.12
N ILE A 46 -16.43 -4.37 24.87
CA ILE A 46 -16.82 -5.69 24.33
C ILE A 46 -15.64 -6.67 24.42
N CYS A 47 -14.44 -6.26 23.99
CA CYS A 47 -13.24 -7.09 24.07
C CYS A 47 -12.94 -7.49 25.51
N ARG A 48 -13.03 -6.56 26.47
CA ARG A 48 -12.78 -6.82 27.89
C ARG A 48 -13.80 -7.76 28.49
N LEU A 49 -15.07 -7.59 28.16
CA LEU A 49 -16.17 -8.43 28.62
C LEU A 49 -15.99 -9.87 28.10
N LEU A 50 -15.85 -10.05 26.79
CA LEU A 50 -15.70 -11.36 26.16
C LEU A 50 -14.44 -12.08 26.64
N PHE A 51 -13.34 -11.35 26.84
CA PHE A 51 -12.11 -11.92 27.37
C PHE A 51 -12.28 -12.38 28.83
N SER A 52 -12.92 -11.58 29.67
CA SER A 52 -13.24 -11.96 31.06
C SER A 52 -14.08 -13.22 31.13
N PHE A 53 -15.14 -13.35 30.33
CA PHE A 53 -15.96 -14.55 30.29
C PHE A 53 -15.19 -15.79 29.82
N SER A 54 -14.34 -15.64 28.80
CA SER A 54 -13.52 -16.75 28.28
C SER A 54 -12.50 -17.23 29.33
N HIS A 55 -11.97 -16.31 30.13
CA HIS A 55 -10.99 -16.58 31.18
C HIS A 55 -11.62 -17.28 32.40
N LEU A 56 -12.81 -16.86 32.81
CA LEU A 56 -13.55 -17.49 33.92
C LEU A 56 -13.97 -18.93 33.61
N ARG A 57 -14.37 -19.22 32.39
CA ARG A 57 -14.84 -20.55 31.97
C ARG A 57 -13.71 -21.59 31.86
N LYS A 58 -12.45 -21.18 31.77
CA LYS A 58 -11.28 -22.05 31.55
C LYS A 58 -10.36 -22.21 32.78
N LYS A 59 -10.68 -21.54 33.88
CA LYS A 59 -9.88 -21.57 35.09
C LYS A 59 -10.07 -22.92 35.81
N GLY A 60 -9.11 -23.83 35.63
CA GLY A 60 -9.05 -25.10 36.32
C GLY A 60 -8.95 -26.36 35.46
N VAL A 61 -9.06 -26.27 34.12
CA VAL A 61 -9.13 -27.44 33.23
C VAL A 61 -8.00 -27.54 32.21
N LEU A 62 -7.24 -26.44 31.95
CA LEU A 62 -6.24 -26.42 30.87
C LEU A 62 -4.82 -26.29 31.40
N ASP A 63 -3.92 -27.08 30.79
CA ASP A 63 -2.48 -26.98 30.89
C ASP A 63 -2.00 -25.54 30.49
N ARG A 64 -0.96 -25.07 31.16
CA ARG A 64 -0.43 -23.69 31.03
C ARG A 64 -0.04 -23.34 29.60
N GLU A 65 0.46 -24.31 28.83
CA GLU A 65 0.86 -24.14 27.42
C GLU A 65 -0.35 -24.01 26.49
N ILE A 66 -1.37 -24.85 26.67
CA ILE A 66 -2.61 -24.77 25.88
C ILE A 66 -3.34 -23.43 26.16
N PHE A 67 -3.27 -22.95 27.41
CA PHE A 67 -3.83 -21.65 27.77
C PHE A 67 -3.14 -20.51 27.00
N LYS A 68 -1.80 -20.49 26.91
CA LYS A 68 -1.04 -19.47 26.15
C LYS A 68 -1.42 -19.45 24.67
N ILE A 69 -1.55 -20.64 24.03
CA ILE A 69 -1.92 -20.77 22.61
C ILE A 69 -3.34 -20.23 22.36
N LEU A 70 -4.30 -20.61 23.20
CA LEU A 70 -5.69 -20.15 23.09
C LEU A 70 -5.81 -18.64 23.33
N HIS A 71 -5.08 -18.12 24.30
CA HIS A 71 -5.03 -16.69 24.61
C HIS A 71 -4.52 -15.89 23.44
N SER A 72 -3.40 -16.31 22.82
CA SER A 72 -2.82 -15.69 21.62
C SER A 72 -3.81 -15.71 20.46
N SER A 73 -4.51 -16.81 20.23
CA SER A 73 -5.52 -16.95 19.18
C SER A 73 -6.72 -16.01 19.39
N VAL A 74 -7.20 -15.85 20.62
CA VAL A 74 -8.32 -14.94 20.95
C VAL A 74 -7.90 -13.48 20.76
N SER A 75 -6.72 -13.09 21.24
CA SER A 75 -6.20 -11.74 21.04
C SER A 75 -6.07 -11.37 19.56
N GLN A 76 -5.57 -12.31 18.72
CA GLN A 76 -5.49 -12.10 17.28
C GLN A 76 -6.87 -11.89 16.62
N LYS A 77 -7.90 -12.64 17.02
CA LYS A 77 -9.26 -12.46 16.51
C LYS A 77 -9.81 -11.06 16.85
N PHE A 78 -9.51 -10.55 18.03
CA PHE A 78 -9.90 -9.19 18.41
C PHE A 78 -9.12 -8.13 17.61
N VAL A 79 -7.84 -8.33 17.30
CA VAL A 79 -7.10 -7.39 16.43
C VAL A 79 -7.67 -7.40 15.00
N ILE A 80 -8.09 -8.56 14.47
CA ILE A 80 -8.81 -8.63 13.19
C ILE A 80 -10.13 -7.84 13.26
N GLY A 81 -10.90 -8.01 14.33
CA GLY A 81 -12.12 -7.22 14.56
C GLY A 81 -11.86 -5.71 14.65
N ALA A 82 -10.75 -5.30 15.29
CA ALA A 82 -10.31 -3.92 15.31
C ALA A 82 -10.00 -3.38 13.91
N THR A 83 -9.44 -4.20 13.02
CA THR A 83 -9.18 -3.83 11.63
C THR A 83 -10.48 -3.62 10.84
N VAL A 84 -11.48 -4.48 11.06
CA VAL A 84 -12.81 -4.33 10.44
C VAL A 84 -13.51 -3.07 10.96
N LEU A 85 -13.50 -2.83 12.28
CA LEU A 85 -14.02 -1.60 12.87
C LEU A 85 -13.34 -0.36 12.30
N TYR A 86 -12.02 -0.40 12.19
CA TYR A 86 -11.24 0.69 11.59
C TYR A 86 -11.66 0.98 10.16
N GLY A 87 -11.83 -0.06 9.32
CA GLY A 87 -12.34 0.11 7.95
C GLY A 87 -13.72 0.77 7.93
N ALA A 88 -14.64 0.35 8.81
CA ALA A 88 -15.93 0.99 8.97
C ALA A 88 -15.80 2.47 9.38
N LEU A 89 -14.92 2.79 10.33
CA LEU A 89 -14.66 4.17 10.74
C LEU A 89 -14.11 5.02 9.60
N VAL A 90 -13.12 4.52 8.83
CA VAL A 90 -12.59 5.23 7.65
C VAL A 90 -13.70 5.52 6.65
N TYR A 91 -14.54 4.53 6.34
CA TYR A 91 -15.63 4.65 5.37
C TYR A 91 -16.74 5.62 5.82
N PHE A 92 -17.29 5.42 7.01
CA PHE A 92 -18.45 6.19 7.46
C PHE A 92 -18.12 7.61 7.93
N THR A 93 -16.93 7.82 8.50
CA THR A 93 -16.53 9.14 8.99
C THR A 93 -15.75 9.97 7.98
N GLY A 94 -15.30 9.40 6.85
CA GLY A 94 -14.39 10.08 5.92
C GLY A 94 -13.08 10.47 6.58
N TRP A 95 -12.55 9.58 7.42
CA TRP A 95 -11.33 9.85 8.21
C TRP A 95 -10.12 10.19 7.36
N ARG A 96 -10.02 9.57 6.16
CA ARG A 96 -8.92 9.85 5.22
C ARG A 96 -8.96 11.28 4.71
N GLU A 97 -10.10 11.75 4.24
CA GLU A 97 -10.29 13.08 3.71
C GLU A 97 -10.06 14.15 4.80
N TRP A 98 -10.55 13.88 6.01
CA TRP A 98 -10.31 14.75 7.15
C TRP A 98 -8.81 14.80 7.52
N SER A 99 -8.11 13.65 7.52
CA SER A 99 -6.67 13.59 7.78
C SER A 99 -5.87 14.38 6.74
N LEU A 100 -6.26 14.34 5.46
CA LEU A 100 -5.67 15.13 4.39
C LEU A 100 -5.89 16.64 4.60
N GLN A 101 -7.09 17.04 5.04
CA GLN A 101 -7.41 18.45 5.32
C GLN A 101 -6.61 19.01 6.49
N VAL A 102 -6.51 18.25 7.58
CA VAL A 102 -5.86 18.69 8.82
C VAL A 102 -4.35 18.63 8.74
N ALA A 103 -3.81 17.57 8.16
CA ALA A 103 -2.37 17.28 8.16
C ALA A 103 -1.69 17.42 6.81
N GLY A 104 -2.43 17.69 5.71
CA GLY A 104 -1.87 17.71 4.36
C GLY A 104 -0.74 18.72 4.14
N LYS A 105 -0.76 19.85 4.85
CA LYS A 105 0.32 20.83 4.85
C LYS A 105 1.59 20.36 5.59
N GLY A 106 1.47 19.35 6.46
CA GLY A 106 2.57 18.77 7.22
C GLY A 106 3.26 17.58 6.55
N GLY A 107 2.83 17.24 5.33
CA GLY A 107 3.39 16.14 4.54
C GLY A 107 2.62 14.82 4.64
N GLN A 108 2.96 13.89 3.75
CA GLN A 108 2.28 12.59 3.64
C GLN A 108 2.54 11.68 4.85
N ALA A 109 3.72 11.78 5.46
CA ALA A 109 4.04 11.01 6.67
C ALA A 109 3.11 11.37 7.84
N LEU A 110 2.80 12.66 8.02
CA LEU A 110 1.87 13.12 9.06
C LEU A 110 0.43 12.70 8.76
N VAL A 111 0.00 12.81 7.50
CA VAL A 111 -1.32 12.31 7.05
C VAL A 111 -1.44 10.81 7.33
N SER A 112 -0.42 10.04 6.99
CA SER A 112 -0.37 8.59 7.17
C SER A 112 -0.41 8.20 8.65
N LEU A 113 0.34 8.90 9.48
CA LEU A 113 0.36 8.66 10.93
C LEU A 113 -0.98 8.99 11.59
N LEU A 114 -1.57 10.14 11.24
CA LEU A 114 -2.90 10.53 11.71
C LEU A 114 -3.96 9.55 11.19
N GLY A 115 -3.83 9.15 9.93
CA GLY A 115 -4.73 8.22 9.28
C GLY A 115 -4.84 6.88 10.00
N ILE A 116 -3.71 6.27 10.35
CA ILE A 116 -3.68 4.96 11.01
C ILE A 116 -3.92 5.03 12.54
N ALA A 117 -3.94 6.23 13.12
CA ALA A 117 -4.07 6.41 14.57
C ALA A 117 -5.29 5.70 15.21
N PRO A 118 -6.52 5.74 14.63
CA PRO A 118 -7.65 5.01 15.21
C PRO A 118 -7.45 3.50 15.27
N PHE A 119 -6.78 2.92 14.26
CA PHE A 119 -6.40 1.49 14.27
C PHE A 119 -5.40 1.17 15.39
N LEU A 120 -4.37 2.01 15.57
CA LEU A 120 -3.37 1.82 16.63
C LEU A 120 -4.00 1.95 18.02
N VAL A 121 -4.93 2.87 18.20
CA VAL A 121 -5.69 3.01 19.46
C VAL A 121 -6.58 1.79 19.70
N ALA A 122 -7.26 1.28 18.67
CA ALA A 122 -8.06 0.06 18.78
C ALA A 122 -7.19 -1.15 19.15
N ALA A 123 -6.04 -1.33 18.49
CA ALA A 123 -5.10 -2.41 18.78
C ALA A 123 -4.56 -2.31 20.22
N LEU A 124 -4.18 -1.10 20.65
CA LEU A 124 -3.77 -0.84 22.04
C LEU A 124 -4.89 -1.21 23.03
N GLY A 125 -6.12 -0.83 22.74
CA GLY A 125 -7.30 -1.20 23.52
C GLY A 125 -7.45 -2.72 23.63
N VAL A 126 -7.29 -3.46 22.51
CA VAL A 126 -7.30 -4.93 22.52
C VAL A 126 -6.20 -5.50 23.41
N TRP A 127 -4.97 -4.99 23.33
CA TRP A 127 -3.85 -5.49 24.16
C TRP A 127 -4.09 -5.25 25.65
N ILE A 128 -4.64 -4.09 26.01
CA ILE A 128 -5.03 -3.78 27.40
C ILE A 128 -6.18 -4.70 27.84
N ALA A 129 -7.20 -4.86 27.00
CA ALA A 129 -8.37 -5.69 27.31
C ALA A 129 -8.02 -7.18 27.49
N THR A 130 -7.06 -7.68 26.70
CA THR A 130 -6.61 -9.07 26.73
C THR A 130 -5.44 -9.34 27.68
N TYR A 131 -4.97 -8.36 28.45
CA TYR A 131 -3.89 -8.55 29.39
C TYR A 131 -4.29 -9.58 30.49
N PRO A 132 -3.51 -10.66 30.69
CA PRO A 132 -3.90 -11.75 31.60
C PRO A 132 -3.67 -11.47 33.08
N GLY A 133 -3.02 -10.37 33.44
CA GLY A 133 -2.72 -9.98 34.82
C GLY A 133 -3.98 -9.65 35.62
N ARG A 134 -4.08 -10.16 36.87
CA ARG A 134 -5.21 -9.89 37.78
C ARG A 134 -5.27 -8.42 38.21
N HIS A 135 -4.13 -7.75 38.27
CA HIS A 135 -4.01 -6.32 38.57
C HIS A 135 -3.29 -5.66 37.39
N LEU A 136 -3.76 -4.51 36.96
CA LEU A 136 -3.08 -3.64 36.01
C LEU A 136 -1.81 -3.05 36.67
N SER A 137 -0.88 -3.93 37.12
CA SER A 137 0.41 -3.48 37.59
C SER A 137 1.17 -2.84 36.43
N GLY A 138 1.54 -1.58 36.54
CA GLY A 138 2.06 -0.78 35.44
C GLY A 138 3.25 -1.42 34.69
N LYS A 139 4.14 -2.13 35.40
CA LYS A 139 5.32 -2.78 34.79
C LYS A 139 4.95 -3.98 33.89
N GLY A 140 4.02 -4.85 34.32
CA GLY A 140 3.64 -6.03 33.55
C GLY A 140 2.79 -5.69 32.33
N LEU A 141 1.84 -4.74 32.47
CA LEU A 141 1.03 -4.25 31.36
C LEU A 141 1.89 -3.55 30.30
N LEU A 142 2.79 -2.65 30.73
CA LEU A 142 3.70 -1.95 29.80
C LEU A 142 4.57 -2.94 29.01
N SER A 143 5.11 -3.95 29.69
CA SER A 143 5.90 -5.00 29.02
C SER A 143 5.07 -5.76 27.98
N HIS A 144 3.82 -6.09 28.30
CA HIS A 144 2.89 -6.74 27.36
C HIS A 144 2.58 -5.86 26.14
N ILE A 145 2.29 -4.56 26.36
CA ILE A 145 2.03 -3.61 25.27
C ILE A 145 3.26 -3.45 24.37
N VAL A 146 4.45 -3.28 24.94
CA VAL A 146 5.71 -3.14 24.19
C VAL A 146 5.99 -4.39 23.34
N LEU A 147 5.73 -5.57 23.90
CA LEU A 147 5.84 -6.83 23.17
C LEU A 147 4.91 -6.86 21.94
N GLN A 148 3.63 -6.57 22.15
CA GLN A 148 2.65 -6.59 21.07
C GLN A 148 2.95 -5.51 20.02
N ALA A 149 3.24 -4.28 20.43
CA ALA A 149 3.61 -3.18 19.55
C ALA A 149 4.87 -3.51 18.72
N GLY A 150 5.84 -4.20 19.30
CA GLY A 150 7.08 -4.62 18.63
C GLY A 150 6.83 -5.48 17.39
N PHE A 151 5.69 -6.17 17.28
CA PHE A 151 5.33 -6.95 16.10
C PHE A 151 4.63 -6.14 14.99
N PHE A 152 4.20 -4.91 15.26
CA PHE A 152 3.65 -3.98 14.27
C PHE A 152 4.75 -3.15 13.60
N LEU A 153 5.82 -2.85 14.32
CA LEU A 153 6.93 -2.02 13.85
C LEU A 153 7.60 -2.49 12.55
N PRO A 154 7.79 -3.81 12.32
CA PRO A 154 8.38 -4.29 11.07
C PRO A 154 7.60 -3.90 9.80
N VAL A 155 6.33 -3.55 9.93
CA VAL A 155 5.48 -3.09 8.82
C VAL A 155 5.34 -1.58 8.81
N LEU A 156 5.06 -0.98 9.97
CA LEU A 156 4.83 0.46 10.09
C LEU A 156 6.09 1.28 9.81
N PHE A 157 7.23 0.84 10.32
CA PHE A 157 8.48 1.60 10.18
C PHE A 157 8.90 1.76 8.71
N PRO A 158 8.97 0.70 7.87
CA PRO A 158 9.31 0.84 6.46
C PRO A 158 8.38 1.80 5.72
N TRP A 159 7.08 1.67 5.96
CA TRP A 159 6.08 2.52 5.33
C TRP A 159 6.23 4.00 5.72
N LEU A 160 6.30 4.29 7.02
CA LEU A 160 6.51 5.67 7.51
C LEU A 160 7.88 6.22 7.11
N PHE A 161 8.91 5.38 7.06
CA PHE A 161 10.24 5.79 6.61
C PHE A 161 10.24 6.25 5.15
N ILE A 162 9.56 5.52 4.27
CA ILE A 162 9.42 5.91 2.86
C ILE A 162 8.64 7.22 2.75
N MET A 163 7.49 7.35 3.42
CA MET A 163 6.68 8.58 3.39
C MET A 163 7.46 9.79 3.90
N LEU A 164 8.12 9.65 5.04
CA LEU A 164 8.95 10.72 5.62
C LEU A 164 10.13 11.09 4.70
N SER A 165 10.76 10.11 4.07
CA SER A 165 11.87 10.37 3.13
C SER A 165 11.41 11.14 1.91
N MET A 166 10.22 10.85 1.39
CA MET A 166 9.62 11.58 0.27
C MET A 166 9.22 13.00 0.67
N ASP A 167 8.65 13.19 1.88
CA ASP A 167 8.34 14.52 2.42
C ASP A 167 9.60 15.37 2.58
N ILE A 168 10.66 14.81 3.15
CA ILE A 168 11.96 15.49 3.31
C ILE A 168 12.52 15.88 1.93
N LEU A 169 12.45 14.98 0.97
CA LEU A 169 12.94 15.23 -0.39
C LEU A 169 12.17 16.36 -1.08
N SER A 170 10.85 16.40 -0.92
CA SER A 170 10.00 17.45 -1.49
C SER A 170 10.35 18.85 -0.98
N VAL A 171 10.80 18.95 0.28
CA VAL A 171 11.21 20.20 0.92
C VAL A 171 12.64 20.59 0.54
N ILE A 172 13.58 19.62 0.59
CA ILE A 172 15.02 19.91 0.39
C ILE A 172 15.33 20.10 -1.10
N SER A 173 14.72 19.33 -1.98
CA SER A 173 15.02 19.35 -3.42
C SER A 173 13.75 19.17 -4.28
N PRO A 174 12.90 20.21 -4.41
CA PRO A 174 11.69 20.13 -5.25
C PRO A 174 12.00 19.77 -6.71
N GLY A 175 13.16 20.19 -7.24
CA GLY A 175 13.59 19.84 -8.59
C GLY A 175 13.90 18.35 -8.76
N LEU A 176 14.47 17.69 -7.75
CA LEU A 176 14.68 16.25 -7.77
C LEU A 176 13.35 15.50 -7.62
N GLN A 177 12.46 15.98 -6.74
CA GLN A 177 11.12 15.42 -6.60
C GLN A 177 10.39 15.42 -7.97
N ARG A 178 10.40 16.53 -8.70
CA ARG A 178 9.80 16.61 -10.04
C ARG A 178 10.40 15.60 -11.02
N LYS A 179 11.74 15.45 -11.03
CA LYS A 179 12.41 14.43 -11.87
C LYS A 179 12.00 13.01 -11.52
N LEU A 180 11.79 12.73 -10.23
CA LEU A 180 11.29 11.43 -9.77
C LEU A 180 9.84 11.19 -10.26
N ASP A 181 8.99 12.21 -10.19
CA ASP A 181 7.59 12.12 -10.61
C ASP A 181 7.46 11.94 -12.14
N GLU A 182 8.32 12.60 -12.90
CA GLU A 182 8.33 12.56 -14.37
C GLU A 182 8.98 11.28 -14.93
N ASN A 183 9.99 10.73 -14.26
CA ASN A 183 10.78 9.62 -14.80
C ASN A 183 10.78 8.38 -13.88
N PRO A 184 10.20 7.25 -14.34
CA PRO A 184 10.09 6.02 -13.55
C PRO A 184 11.41 5.37 -13.19
N LEU A 185 12.43 5.53 -14.04
CA LEU A 185 13.75 4.97 -13.74
C LEU A 185 14.41 5.70 -12.56
N TRP A 186 14.23 7.02 -12.48
CA TRP A 186 14.68 7.79 -11.33
C TRP A 186 13.89 7.42 -10.06
N SER A 187 12.57 7.26 -10.15
CA SER A 187 11.72 6.81 -9.03
C SER A 187 12.13 5.43 -8.53
N LEU A 188 12.37 4.49 -9.46
CA LEU A 188 12.83 3.15 -9.13
C LEU A 188 14.22 3.18 -8.47
N GLY A 189 15.13 4.00 -9.01
CA GLY A 189 16.47 4.19 -8.45
C GLY A 189 16.42 4.75 -7.02
N ALA A 190 15.63 5.78 -6.78
CA ALA A 190 15.42 6.37 -5.45
C ALA A 190 14.81 5.36 -4.47
N LEU A 191 13.79 4.61 -4.89
CA LEU A 191 13.18 3.55 -4.08
C LEU A 191 14.20 2.48 -3.71
N LEU A 192 15.05 2.05 -4.65
CA LEU A 192 16.12 1.08 -4.38
C LEU A 192 17.13 1.63 -3.37
N VAL A 193 17.54 2.89 -3.48
CA VAL A 193 18.44 3.53 -2.52
C VAL A 193 17.81 3.59 -1.13
N LEU A 194 16.55 4.01 -1.02
CA LEU A 194 15.81 4.04 0.25
C LEU A 194 15.66 2.64 0.85
N LEU A 195 15.35 1.64 0.03
CA LEU A 195 15.25 0.25 0.46
C LEU A 195 16.60 -0.27 0.99
N MET A 196 17.71 0.01 0.30
CA MET A 196 19.05 -0.39 0.73
C MET A 196 19.44 0.29 2.05
N ALA A 197 19.18 1.59 2.18
CA ALA A 197 19.40 2.34 3.43
C ALA A 197 18.58 1.76 4.58
N MET A 198 17.31 1.44 4.32
CA MET A 198 16.41 0.80 5.29
C MET A 198 16.93 -0.58 5.70
N LEU A 199 17.28 -1.45 4.75
CA LEU A 199 17.81 -2.79 5.04
C LEU A 199 19.11 -2.74 5.85
N TRP A 200 19.90 -1.68 5.72
CA TRP A 200 21.11 -1.46 6.51
C TRP A 200 20.82 -0.94 7.93
N ALA A 201 19.93 0.04 8.06
CA ALA A 201 19.64 0.73 9.33
C ALA A 201 18.62 0.00 10.21
N PHE A 202 17.63 -0.64 9.59
CA PHE A 202 16.47 -1.23 10.26
C PHE A 202 16.80 -2.27 11.35
N PRO A 203 17.77 -3.19 11.15
CA PRO A 203 18.17 -4.12 12.20
C PRO A 203 18.58 -3.43 13.50
N GLY A 204 19.36 -2.35 13.40
CA GLY A 204 19.79 -1.57 14.56
C GLY A 204 18.65 -0.86 15.28
N VAL A 205 17.68 -0.36 14.53
CA VAL A 205 16.46 0.27 15.07
C VAL A 205 15.62 -0.76 15.82
N LEU A 206 15.36 -1.93 15.22
CA LEU A 206 14.59 -3.00 15.85
C LEU A 206 15.22 -3.49 17.15
N LEU A 207 16.52 -3.68 17.18
CA LEU A 207 17.23 -4.14 18.38
C LEU A 207 17.11 -3.15 19.55
N ARG A 208 17.13 -1.84 19.26
CA ARG A 208 16.92 -0.80 20.28
C ARG A 208 15.49 -0.82 20.80
N LEU A 209 14.52 -0.92 19.90
CA LEU A 209 13.10 -0.98 20.24
C LEU A 209 12.75 -2.24 21.02
N TRP A 210 13.29 -3.38 20.64
CA TRP A 210 13.13 -4.65 21.35
C TRP A 210 14.02 -4.78 22.59
N ARG A 211 14.88 -3.78 22.87
CA ARG A 211 15.80 -3.79 24.01
C ARG A 211 16.63 -5.08 24.09
N CYS A 212 17.19 -5.50 22.94
CA CYS A 212 18.02 -6.70 22.85
C CYS A 212 19.47 -6.39 23.30
N PRO A 213 19.87 -6.71 24.52
CA PRO A 213 21.26 -6.51 24.97
C PRO A 213 22.20 -7.46 24.26
N SER A 214 23.50 -7.12 24.25
CA SER A 214 24.55 -8.04 23.80
C SER A 214 24.59 -9.27 24.72
N LEU A 215 24.82 -10.44 24.13
CA LEU A 215 25.04 -11.64 24.93
C LEU A 215 26.27 -11.43 25.80
N PRO A 216 26.19 -11.58 27.14
CA PRO A 216 27.36 -11.43 28.03
C PRO A 216 28.50 -12.37 27.66
N GLN A 217 29.74 -11.97 27.98
CA GLN A 217 30.89 -12.86 27.84
C GLN A 217 30.71 -14.10 28.73
N GLY A 218 31.12 -15.24 28.23
CA GLY A 218 31.01 -16.52 28.91
C GLY A 218 31.05 -17.72 27.97
N PRO A 219 31.01 -18.94 28.49
CA PRO A 219 31.25 -20.16 27.71
C PRO A 219 30.36 -20.32 26.49
N LYS A 220 29.07 -19.99 26.61
CA LYS A 220 28.10 -20.07 25.48
C LYS A 220 28.45 -19.06 24.37
N ARG A 221 28.87 -17.83 24.74
CA ARG A 221 29.25 -16.82 23.75
C ARG A 221 30.55 -17.19 23.05
N GLU A 222 31.58 -17.57 23.81
CA GLU A 222 32.86 -17.98 23.27
C GLU A 222 32.72 -19.16 22.29
N ARG A 223 31.84 -20.11 22.64
CA ARG A 223 31.56 -21.25 21.78
C ARG A 223 30.89 -20.83 20.46
N LEU A 224 29.89 -19.96 20.52
CA LEU A 224 29.23 -19.43 19.32
C LEU A 224 30.18 -18.59 18.46
N GLU A 225 31.03 -17.76 19.06
CA GLU A 225 32.03 -16.96 18.35
C GLU A 225 33.06 -17.85 17.62
N LYS A 226 33.52 -18.92 18.29
CA LYS A 226 34.40 -19.94 17.67
C LYS A 226 33.68 -20.63 16.50
N PHE A 227 32.44 -21.12 16.71
CA PHE A 227 31.64 -21.78 15.68
C PHE A 227 31.43 -20.90 14.45
N PHE A 228 31.10 -19.63 14.64
CA PHE A 228 30.93 -18.67 13.54
C PHE A 228 32.27 -18.36 12.85
N GLY A 229 33.38 -18.32 13.59
CA GLY A 229 34.74 -18.15 13.05
C GLY A 229 35.12 -19.30 12.15
N ASP A 230 34.97 -20.56 12.61
CA ASP A 230 35.27 -21.77 11.88
C ASP A 230 34.47 -21.87 10.55
N HIS A 231 33.24 -21.36 10.53
CA HIS A 231 32.38 -21.32 9.34
C HIS A 231 32.43 -20.00 8.56
N LYS A 232 33.36 -19.09 8.88
CA LYS A 232 33.58 -17.80 8.22
C LYS A 232 32.29 -16.95 8.14
N PHE A 233 31.41 -17.09 9.14
CA PHE A 233 30.16 -16.36 9.19
C PHE A 233 30.37 -14.95 9.73
N LYS A 234 30.09 -13.93 8.91
CA LYS A 234 30.29 -12.53 9.27
C LYS A 234 28.99 -11.94 9.86
N TYR A 235 29.07 -11.44 11.07
CA TYR A 235 28.01 -10.78 11.82
C TYR A 235 28.57 -9.62 12.65
N LYS A 236 27.70 -8.75 13.17
CA LYS A 236 28.10 -7.59 13.97
C LYS A 236 28.15 -7.92 15.45
N ASP A 237 27.14 -8.61 15.98
CA ASP A 237 27.08 -9.00 17.40
C ASP A 237 26.05 -10.12 17.61
N ILE A 238 26.18 -10.83 18.74
CA ILE A 238 25.21 -11.79 19.24
C ILE A 238 24.36 -11.09 20.30
N ARG A 239 23.04 -11.09 20.15
CA ARG A 239 22.09 -10.37 21.00
C ARG A 239 21.10 -11.31 21.67
N LEU A 240 20.75 -11.01 22.93
CA LEU A 240 19.68 -11.70 23.63
C LEU A 240 18.33 -11.16 23.19
N TRP A 241 17.47 -12.05 22.71
CA TRP A 241 16.11 -11.70 22.28
C TRP A 241 15.14 -11.80 23.48
N THR A 242 15.22 -10.82 24.37
CA THR A 242 14.52 -10.80 25.64
C THR A 242 13.01 -10.59 25.51
N VAL A 243 12.55 -9.99 24.41
CA VAL A 243 11.11 -9.76 24.12
C VAL A 243 10.33 -11.08 24.02
N LEU A 244 10.97 -12.18 23.62
CA LEU A 244 10.38 -13.51 23.51
C LEU A 244 10.68 -14.43 24.69
N GLN A 245 11.33 -13.94 25.73
CA GLN A 245 11.93 -14.74 26.81
C GLN A 245 10.99 -15.78 27.42
N ASP A 246 9.72 -15.42 27.64
CA ASP A 246 8.73 -16.31 28.30
C ASP A 246 7.81 -17.05 27.32
N SER A 247 7.98 -16.83 26.02
CA SER A 247 7.01 -17.31 25.02
C SER A 247 7.56 -18.32 24.02
N MET A 248 8.86 -18.24 23.69
CA MET A 248 9.44 -19.08 22.64
C MET A 248 10.94 -19.32 22.87
N SER A 249 11.39 -20.58 22.71
CA SER A 249 12.79 -20.93 22.57
C SER A 249 13.16 -20.88 21.07
N THR A 250 13.85 -19.84 20.65
CA THR A 250 14.16 -19.63 19.24
C THR A 250 15.46 -18.84 19.04
N ALA A 251 16.01 -18.95 17.87
CA ALA A 251 17.10 -18.09 17.37
C ALA A 251 16.69 -17.48 16.02
N GLY A 252 17.50 -16.55 15.53
CA GLY A 252 17.30 -15.96 14.21
C GLY A 252 18.43 -15.03 13.84
N VAL A 253 18.59 -14.78 12.55
CA VAL A 253 19.54 -13.79 12.03
C VAL A 253 18.76 -12.59 11.50
N LEU A 254 19.10 -11.40 11.99
CA LEU A 254 18.52 -10.14 11.58
C LEU A 254 19.54 -9.30 10.82
N GLY A 255 19.23 -8.92 9.59
CA GLY A 255 20.06 -8.07 8.72
C GLY A 255 20.69 -8.82 7.56
N VAL A 256 20.65 -8.18 6.39
CA VAL A 256 21.15 -8.73 5.12
C VAL A 256 22.67 -8.53 5.00
N PHE A 257 23.16 -7.33 5.39
CA PHE A 257 24.56 -6.96 5.24
C PHE A 257 25.40 -7.39 6.45
N PRO A 258 26.61 -7.87 6.26
CA PRO A 258 27.49 -8.30 7.37
C PRO A 258 27.66 -7.23 8.46
N GLY A 259 27.81 -5.96 8.09
CA GLY A 259 27.98 -4.84 9.04
C GLY A 259 26.73 -4.44 9.83
N SER A 260 25.54 -4.91 9.42
CA SER A 260 24.28 -4.70 10.12
C SER A 260 23.56 -6.02 10.46
N ARG A 261 24.28 -7.15 10.39
CA ARG A 261 23.75 -8.48 10.70
C ARG A 261 23.96 -8.82 12.16
N TYR A 262 22.90 -9.22 12.82
CA TYR A 262 22.92 -9.63 14.22
C TYR A 262 22.37 -11.04 14.36
N VAL A 263 22.96 -11.82 15.25
CA VAL A 263 22.43 -13.11 15.67
C VAL A 263 21.59 -12.89 16.92
N LEU A 264 20.36 -13.32 16.90
CA LEU A 264 19.40 -13.22 18.01
C LEU A 264 19.20 -14.60 18.63
N VAL A 265 19.29 -14.69 19.95
CA VAL A 265 19.10 -15.94 20.69
C VAL A 265 18.26 -15.65 21.92
N THR A 266 17.19 -16.43 22.15
CA THR A 266 16.41 -16.29 23.37
C THR A 266 17.13 -16.91 24.57
N PRO A 267 17.01 -16.34 25.79
CA PRO A 267 17.58 -16.93 26.98
C PRO A 267 17.12 -18.41 27.19
N SER A 268 15.84 -18.66 26.97
CA SER A 268 15.26 -20.00 27.06
C SER A 268 15.94 -21.03 26.13
N LEU A 269 16.35 -20.62 24.91
CA LEU A 269 17.06 -21.50 23.99
C LEU A 269 18.46 -21.87 24.54
N LEU A 270 19.18 -20.87 25.10
CA LEU A 270 20.50 -21.10 25.69
C LEU A 270 20.46 -22.02 26.93
N GLU A 271 19.35 -22.02 27.67
CA GLU A 271 19.16 -22.89 28.83
C GLU A 271 18.72 -24.30 28.43
N THR A 272 17.94 -24.45 27.36
CA THR A 272 17.33 -25.72 26.96
C THR A 272 18.25 -26.61 26.15
N LEU A 273 19.10 -25.99 25.29
CA LEU A 273 19.93 -26.73 24.34
C LEU A 273 21.34 -26.96 24.89
N ASP A 274 21.84 -28.17 24.62
CA ASP A 274 23.27 -28.44 24.76
C ASP A 274 24.08 -27.75 23.65
N ASP A 275 25.40 -27.86 23.73
CA ASP A 275 26.32 -27.14 22.84
C ASP A 275 26.20 -27.59 21.38
N LEU A 276 26.05 -28.90 21.11
CA LEU A 276 25.92 -29.44 19.75
C LEU A 276 24.55 -29.08 19.14
N GLU A 277 23.51 -29.12 19.94
CA GLU A 277 22.14 -28.72 19.54
C GLU A 277 22.09 -27.24 19.21
N LEU A 278 22.75 -26.40 20.02
CA LEU A 278 22.83 -24.96 19.78
C LEU A 278 23.63 -24.66 18.49
N GLU A 279 24.76 -25.34 18.25
CA GLU A 279 25.49 -25.22 16.99
C GLU A 279 24.69 -25.68 15.80
N ALA A 280 23.88 -26.74 15.92
CA ALA A 280 22.99 -27.21 14.85
C ALA A 280 21.92 -26.15 14.48
N VAL A 281 21.34 -25.48 15.49
CA VAL A 281 20.41 -24.36 15.26
C VAL A 281 21.13 -23.19 14.60
N MET A 282 22.37 -22.86 15.03
CA MET A 282 23.14 -21.80 14.38
C MET A 282 23.54 -22.16 12.95
N ALA A 283 23.86 -23.42 12.68
CA ALA A 283 24.12 -23.94 11.33
C ALA A 283 22.89 -23.81 10.41
N HIS A 284 21.67 -24.04 10.95
CA HIS A 284 20.42 -23.77 10.25
C HIS A 284 20.30 -22.28 9.91
N GLU A 285 20.54 -21.38 10.88
CA GLU A 285 20.48 -19.92 10.65
C GLU A 285 21.51 -19.44 9.61
N ILE A 286 22.74 -20.01 9.63
CA ILE A 286 23.75 -19.77 8.58
C ILE A 286 23.21 -20.19 7.21
N GLY A 287 22.43 -21.26 7.13
CA GLY A 287 21.79 -21.74 5.90
C GLY A 287 20.91 -20.69 5.23
N HIS A 288 20.13 -19.94 6.00
CA HIS A 288 19.31 -18.85 5.46
C HIS A 288 20.15 -17.76 4.80
N ILE A 289 21.32 -17.46 5.35
CA ILE A 289 22.24 -16.45 4.80
C ILE A 289 23.02 -16.98 3.61
N LYS A 290 23.55 -18.22 3.70
CA LYS A 290 24.31 -18.89 2.63
C LYS A 290 23.48 -18.98 1.34
N HIS A 291 22.20 -19.32 1.48
CA HIS A 291 21.27 -19.46 0.35
C HIS A 291 20.54 -18.15 -0.01
N ARG A 292 20.88 -17.02 0.63
CA ARG A 292 20.33 -15.67 0.34
C ARG A 292 18.81 -15.59 0.46
N HIS A 293 18.18 -16.36 1.36
CA HIS A 293 16.73 -16.38 1.53
C HIS A 293 16.15 -15.00 1.84
N MET A 294 16.86 -14.20 2.67
CA MET A 294 16.42 -12.84 3.00
C MET A 294 16.39 -11.92 1.78
N VAL A 295 17.37 -12.04 0.87
CA VAL A 295 17.41 -11.26 -0.38
C VAL A 295 16.24 -11.65 -1.27
N PHE A 296 15.94 -12.96 -1.36
CA PHE A 296 14.78 -13.44 -2.09
C PHE A 296 13.47 -12.90 -1.52
N TYR A 297 13.30 -12.85 -0.19
CA TYR A 297 12.09 -12.27 0.40
C TYR A 297 11.90 -10.79 0.05
N VAL A 298 12.98 -10.02 -0.06
CA VAL A 298 12.91 -8.63 -0.55
C VAL A 298 12.41 -8.60 -2.00
N ALA A 299 12.99 -9.42 -2.89
CA ALA A 299 12.54 -9.52 -4.28
C ALA A 299 11.08 -10.03 -4.37
N PHE A 300 10.68 -10.94 -3.48
CA PHE A 300 9.31 -11.43 -3.38
C PHE A 300 8.33 -10.31 -2.99
N MET A 301 8.67 -9.47 -2.02
CA MET A 301 7.82 -8.33 -1.65
C MET A 301 7.75 -7.28 -2.77
N MET A 302 8.86 -7.03 -3.48
CA MET A 302 8.83 -6.17 -4.68
C MET A 302 7.89 -6.72 -5.75
N GLY A 303 7.87 -8.03 -5.95
CA GLY A 303 6.96 -8.68 -6.89
C GLY A 303 5.48 -8.47 -6.53
N LEU A 304 5.15 -8.50 -5.24
CA LEU A 304 3.80 -8.15 -4.80
C LEU A 304 3.44 -6.71 -5.16
N THR A 305 4.35 -5.76 -4.90
CA THR A 305 4.12 -4.34 -5.22
C THR A 305 3.87 -4.14 -6.72
N ILE A 306 4.69 -4.76 -7.57
CA ILE A 306 4.55 -4.69 -9.03
C ILE A 306 3.21 -5.32 -9.49
N LEU A 307 2.85 -6.47 -8.93
CA LEU A 307 1.60 -7.15 -9.24
C LEU A 307 0.38 -6.31 -8.86
N LEU A 308 0.41 -5.67 -7.69
CA LEU A 308 -0.67 -4.80 -7.23
C LEU A 308 -0.78 -3.52 -8.08
N ASP A 309 0.35 -2.92 -8.46
CA ASP A 309 0.36 -1.74 -9.34
C ASP A 309 -0.20 -2.09 -10.73
N LEU A 310 0.21 -3.22 -11.30
CA LEU A 310 -0.33 -3.72 -12.56
C LEU A 310 -1.83 -4.02 -12.48
N PHE A 311 -2.27 -4.63 -11.37
CA PHE A 311 -3.68 -4.89 -11.13
C PHE A 311 -4.51 -3.60 -11.09
N LEU A 312 -4.04 -2.57 -10.38
CA LEU A 312 -4.72 -1.27 -10.31
C LEU A 312 -4.85 -0.59 -11.67
N LYS A 313 -3.92 -0.82 -12.58
CA LYS A 313 -3.96 -0.29 -13.95
C LYS A 313 -4.90 -1.07 -14.86
N VAL A 314 -4.93 -2.39 -14.74
CA VAL A 314 -5.72 -3.27 -15.63
C VAL A 314 -7.17 -3.42 -15.17
N MET A 315 -7.42 -3.40 -13.85
CA MET A 315 -8.73 -3.67 -13.29
C MET A 315 -9.84 -2.70 -13.75
N PRO A 316 -9.64 -1.38 -13.80
CA PRO A 316 -10.67 -0.46 -14.27
C PRO A 316 -11.14 -0.78 -15.69
N LEU A 317 -10.20 -1.18 -16.57
CA LEU A 317 -10.50 -1.61 -17.93
C LEU A 317 -11.34 -2.89 -17.95
N GLY A 318 -10.97 -3.88 -17.12
CA GLY A 318 -11.71 -5.14 -17.01
C GLY A 318 -13.13 -4.93 -16.49
N VAL A 319 -13.32 -4.07 -15.49
CA VAL A 319 -14.65 -3.76 -14.94
C VAL A 319 -15.50 -3.00 -15.96
N MET A 320 -14.95 -1.97 -16.62
CA MET A 320 -15.67 -1.24 -17.65
C MET A 320 -16.07 -2.15 -18.82
N THR A 321 -15.18 -3.03 -19.26
CA THR A 321 -15.49 -4.04 -20.28
C THR A 321 -16.57 -5.01 -19.80
N GLY A 322 -16.49 -5.47 -18.56
CA GLY A 322 -17.48 -6.36 -17.95
C GLY A 322 -18.86 -5.73 -17.84
N ILE A 323 -18.94 -4.48 -17.40
CA ILE A 323 -20.21 -3.71 -17.33
C ILE A 323 -20.79 -3.59 -18.74
N TRP A 324 -19.98 -3.28 -19.75
CA TRP A 324 -20.41 -3.19 -21.13
C TRP A 324 -20.94 -4.53 -21.68
N LEU A 325 -20.27 -5.66 -21.36
CA LEU A 325 -20.68 -6.98 -21.84
C LEU A 325 -21.96 -7.51 -21.19
N VAL A 326 -22.18 -7.20 -19.89
CA VAL A 326 -23.30 -7.78 -19.11
C VAL A 326 -24.51 -6.88 -19.08
N GLY A 327 -24.32 -5.56 -18.97
CA GLY A 327 -25.40 -4.59 -18.73
C GLY A 327 -25.78 -3.76 -19.95
N GLY A 328 -25.02 -3.86 -21.04
CA GLY A 328 -25.24 -2.98 -22.19
C GLY A 328 -25.23 -1.49 -21.81
N SER A 329 -25.89 -0.67 -22.63
CA SER A 329 -26.01 0.77 -22.39
C SER A 329 -27.00 1.14 -21.26
N GLU A 330 -27.81 0.19 -20.79
CA GLU A 330 -28.86 0.46 -19.78
C GLU A 330 -28.31 0.92 -18.43
N VAL A 331 -27.12 0.47 -18.06
CA VAL A 331 -26.45 0.89 -16.80
C VAL A 331 -26.03 2.36 -16.84
N PHE A 332 -25.90 2.94 -18.02
CA PHE A 332 -25.44 4.33 -18.22
C PHE A 332 -26.54 5.29 -18.62
N SER A 333 -27.72 4.80 -19.03
CA SER A 333 -28.81 5.60 -19.64
C SER A 333 -29.90 6.06 -18.68
N GLU A 334 -30.13 5.41 -17.56
CA GLU A 334 -31.36 5.62 -16.77
C GLU A 334 -31.19 6.39 -15.44
N LYS A 335 -30.06 7.02 -15.10
CA LYS A 335 -29.93 7.56 -13.74
C LYS A 335 -29.34 8.96 -13.59
N PRO A 336 -29.80 9.69 -12.53
CA PRO A 336 -29.50 11.10 -12.28
C PRO A 336 -28.01 11.37 -11.96
N PRO A 337 -27.55 12.63 -11.87
CA PRO A 337 -26.14 13.06 -11.78
C PRO A 337 -25.34 12.57 -10.55
N GLY A 338 -25.69 11.46 -9.97
CA GLY A 338 -24.94 10.75 -8.91
C GLY A 338 -24.38 9.38 -9.33
N THR A 339 -24.74 8.88 -10.54
CA THR A 339 -24.38 7.50 -10.94
C THR A 339 -22.92 7.32 -11.29
N PHE A 340 -22.25 8.32 -11.87
CA PHE A 340 -20.81 8.24 -12.15
C PHE A 340 -19.99 8.19 -10.85
N GLU A 341 -20.34 9.02 -9.85
CA GLU A 341 -19.70 8.95 -8.51
C GLU A 341 -19.95 7.59 -7.84
N ALA A 342 -21.15 7.02 -8.00
CA ALA A 342 -21.47 5.69 -7.49
C ALA A 342 -20.64 4.60 -8.20
N VAL A 343 -20.51 4.63 -9.52
CA VAL A 343 -19.69 3.69 -10.30
C VAL A 343 -18.22 3.80 -9.88
N VAL A 344 -17.67 5.00 -9.76
CA VAL A 344 -16.29 5.23 -9.30
C VAL A 344 -16.11 4.73 -7.87
N SER A 345 -17.10 4.93 -6.99
CA SER A 345 -17.07 4.42 -5.62
C SER A 345 -17.07 2.89 -5.58
N HIS A 346 -17.91 2.24 -6.38
CA HIS A 346 -17.93 0.77 -6.50
C HIS A 346 -16.61 0.24 -7.08
N LEU A 347 -16.05 0.89 -8.10
CA LEU A 347 -14.74 0.55 -8.66
C LEU A 347 -13.65 0.57 -7.59
N LYS A 348 -13.63 1.58 -6.71
CA LYS A 348 -12.68 1.66 -5.59
C LYS A 348 -12.85 0.49 -4.61
N ILE A 349 -14.09 0.12 -4.28
CA ILE A 349 -14.38 -1.02 -3.39
C ILE A 349 -13.94 -2.34 -4.03
N PHE A 350 -14.27 -2.57 -5.31
CA PHE A 350 -13.82 -3.76 -6.05
C PHE A 350 -12.29 -3.83 -6.16
N SER A 351 -11.63 -2.68 -6.40
CA SER A 351 -10.16 -2.61 -6.39
C SER A 351 -9.58 -3.02 -5.06
N MET A 352 -10.14 -2.51 -3.96
CA MET A 352 -9.70 -2.84 -2.61
C MET A 352 -9.87 -4.34 -2.32
N ILE A 353 -11.03 -4.92 -2.63
CA ILE A 353 -11.29 -6.35 -2.45
C ILE A 353 -10.28 -7.16 -3.28
N GLY A 354 -10.06 -6.80 -4.55
CA GLY A 354 -9.10 -7.44 -5.43
C GLY A 354 -7.67 -7.38 -4.90
N ILE A 355 -7.22 -6.22 -4.42
CA ILE A 355 -5.90 -6.04 -3.80
C ILE A 355 -5.73 -6.95 -2.59
N VAL A 356 -6.72 -6.96 -1.68
CA VAL A 356 -6.68 -7.81 -0.48
C VAL A 356 -6.64 -9.29 -0.87
N LEU A 357 -7.45 -9.70 -1.83
CA LEU A 357 -7.49 -11.09 -2.30
C LEU A 357 -6.15 -11.49 -2.96
N ILE A 358 -5.62 -10.67 -3.85
CA ILE A 358 -4.32 -10.91 -4.50
C ILE A 358 -3.22 -10.99 -3.45
N ALA A 359 -3.17 -10.04 -2.51
CA ALA A 359 -2.17 -10.04 -1.44
C ALA A 359 -2.28 -11.30 -0.56
N LEU A 360 -3.49 -11.71 -0.16
CA LEU A 360 -3.72 -12.92 0.61
C LEU A 360 -3.28 -14.18 -0.14
N VAL A 361 -3.67 -14.33 -1.41
CA VAL A 361 -3.30 -15.48 -2.24
C VAL A 361 -1.78 -15.50 -2.44
N TYR A 362 -1.19 -14.37 -2.81
CA TYR A 362 0.25 -14.23 -3.04
C TYR A 362 1.08 -14.56 -1.79
N LEU A 363 0.72 -13.97 -0.66
CA LEU A 363 1.42 -14.23 0.61
C LEU A 363 1.17 -15.65 1.11
N ARG A 364 -0.07 -16.15 1.11
CA ARG A 364 -0.36 -17.46 1.66
C ARG A 364 0.19 -18.60 0.80
N LEU A 365 0.01 -18.55 -0.52
CA LEU A 365 0.47 -19.60 -1.42
C LEU A 365 1.94 -19.41 -1.81
N GLY A 366 2.31 -18.22 -2.29
CA GLY A 366 3.66 -17.92 -2.77
C GLY A 366 4.67 -17.94 -1.62
N PHE A 367 4.50 -17.08 -0.61
CA PHE A 367 5.41 -17.04 0.53
C PHE A 367 5.49 -18.39 1.24
N GLY A 368 4.33 -19.05 1.47
CA GLY A 368 4.31 -20.36 2.10
C GLY A 368 5.06 -21.43 1.31
N LEU A 369 4.97 -21.42 -0.02
CA LEU A 369 5.74 -22.32 -0.89
C LEU A 369 7.25 -22.12 -0.73
N PHE A 370 7.72 -20.87 -0.83
CA PHE A 370 9.14 -20.55 -0.72
C PHE A 370 9.66 -20.77 0.69
N SER A 371 8.95 -20.26 1.71
CA SER A 371 9.36 -20.37 3.11
C SER A 371 9.56 -21.84 3.51
N ARG A 372 8.59 -22.71 3.24
CA ARG A 372 8.75 -24.15 3.56
C ARG A 372 9.94 -24.79 2.87
N ASN A 373 10.19 -24.47 1.59
CA ASN A 373 11.34 -25.04 0.88
C ASN A 373 12.68 -24.45 1.38
N PHE A 374 12.70 -23.18 1.80
CA PHE A 374 13.88 -22.55 2.39
C PHE A 374 14.20 -23.09 3.78
N GLU A 375 13.21 -23.42 4.59
CA GLU A 375 13.41 -24.12 5.87
C GLU A 375 14.12 -25.45 5.67
N ARG A 376 13.64 -26.28 4.73
CA ARG A 376 14.34 -27.54 4.38
C ARG A 376 15.75 -27.31 3.86
N GLN A 377 16.00 -26.23 3.13
CA GLN A 377 17.32 -25.89 2.63
C GLN A 377 18.26 -25.47 3.76
N ALA A 378 17.74 -24.76 4.77
CA ALA A 378 18.47 -24.41 5.97
C ALA A 378 18.75 -25.64 6.87
N ASP A 379 17.78 -26.56 6.98
CA ASP A 379 17.96 -27.85 7.66
C ASP A 379 19.08 -28.69 7.01
N LEU A 380 19.13 -28.70 5.68
CA LEU A 380 20.21 -29.38 4.95
C LEU A 380 21.58 -28.73 5.20
N ASN A 381 21.65 -27.42 5.34
CA ASN A 381 22.89 -26.74 5.70
C ASN A 381 23.38 -27.15 7.11
N ALA A 382 22.46 -27.32 8.05
CA ALA A 382 22.80 -27.84 9.38
C ALA A 382 23.33 -29.29 9.29
N LEU A 383 22.69 -30.14 8.50
CA LEU A 383 23.14 -31.50 8.23
C LEU A 383 24.54 -31.52 7.57
N GLU A 384 24.82 -30.66 6.60
CA GLU A 384 26.10 -30.53 5.93
C GLU A 384 27.21 -30.09 6.89
N ILE A 385 26.93 -29.13 7.78
CA ILE A 385 27.91 -28.60 8.75
C ILE A 385 28.20 -29.59 9.87
N GLN A 386 27.14 -30.23 10.40
CA GLN A 386 27.29 -31.16 11.54
C GLN A 386 27.72 -32.58 11.11
N GLY A 387 27.57 -32.95 9.84
CA GLY A 387 27.78 -34.30 9.33
C GLY A 387 26.70 -35.32 9.70
N GLU A 388 25.81 -34.98 10.65
CA GLU A 388 24.71 -35.82 11.11
C GLU A 388 23.47 -35.02 11.43
N ALA A 389 22.28 -35.65 11.34
CA ALA A 389 20.99 -34.97 11.57
C ALA A 389 20.58 -34.90 13.05
N PHE A 390 21.15 -35.74 13.91
CA PHE A 390 20.69 -35.92 15.29
C PHE A 390 20.74 -34.65 16.16
N PRO A 391 21.79 -33.79 16.12
CA PRO A 391 21.79 -32.56 16.92
C PRO A 391 20.63 -31.64 16.57
N LEU A 392 20.34 -31.44 15.28
CA LEU A 392 19.20 -30.64 14.85
C LEU A 392 17.85 -31.29 15.20
N ILE A 393 17.73 -32.60 15.04
CA ILE A 393 16.50 -33.35 15.40
C ILE A 393 16.21 -33.18 16.89
N ARG A 394 17.22 -33.37 17.76
CA ARG A 394 17.04 -33.19 19.21
C ARG A 394 16.68 -31.75 19.57
N SER A 395 17.28 -30.77 18.92
CA SER A 395 16.92 -29.35 19.13
C SER A 395 15.48 -29.08 18.74
N LEU A 396 15.01 -29.59 17.59
CA LEU A 396 13.63 -29.46 17.13
C LEU A 396 12.63 -30.11 18.11
N ASP A 397 12.97 -31.28 18.65
CA ASP A 397 12.14 -31.97 19.65
C ASP A 397 12.05 -31.16 20.95
N LYS A 398 13.17 -30.63 21.45
CA LYS A 398 13.19 -29.79 22.65
C LYS A 398 12.44 -28.48 22.47
N ILE A 399 12.63 -27.81 21.32
CA ILE A 399 11.97 -26.52 21.00
C ILE A 399 10.47 -26.71 20.78
N GLY A 400 10.05 -27.80 20.11
CA GLY A 400 8.66 -28.08 19.79
C GLY A 400 7.82 -28.59 20.96
N GLY A 401 8.46 -28.93 22.09
CA GLY A 401 7.81 -29.51 23.26
C GLY A 401 7.32 -30.94 23.02
N PHE A 402 7.00 -31.64 24.11
CA PHE A 402 6.58 -33.06 24.07
C PHE A 402 5.11 -33.28 23.64
N HIS A 403 4.37 -32.20 23.31
CA HIS A 403 2.95 -32.34 22.99
C HIS A 403 2.74 -32.83 21.54
N PRO A 404 2.16 -34.01 21.29
CA PRO A 404 2.02 -34.58 19.93
C PRO A 404 1.29 -33.70 18.94
N LEU A 405 0.29 -32.94 19.39
CA LEU A 405 -0.46 -32.01 18.55
C LEU A 405 0.39 -30.86 18.02
N VAL A 406 1.39 -30.39 18.78
CA VAL A 406 2.30 -29.30 18.35
C VAL A 406 3.28 -29.81 17.30
N ARG A 407 3.76 -31.06 17.44
CA ARG A 407 4.70 -31.70 16.50
C ARG A 407 4.10 -31.93 15.11
N SER A 408 2.83 -32.32 15.07
CA SER A 408 2.13 -32.66 13.82
C SER A 408 1.43 -31.48 13.14
N MET A 409 1.25 -30.34 13.84
CA MET A 409 0.56 -29.17 13.25
C MET A 409 1.38 -28.53 12.15
N PRO A 410 0.95 -28.60 10.88
CA PRO A 410 1.59 -27.85 9.81
C PRO A 410 1.26 -26.38 9.94
N SER A 411 2.26 -25.53 9.75
CA SER A 411 2.07 -24.09 9.56
C SER A 411 1.98 -23.79 8.07
N TRP A 412 1.29 -22.71 7.70
CA TRP A 412 1.24 -22.31 6.29
C TRP A 412 2.63 -21.89 5.72
N HIS A 413 3.59 -21.57 6.59
CA HIS A 413 4.93 -21.11 6.23
C HIS A 413 6.07 -22.04 6.70
N HIS A 414 5.81 -23.02 7.58
CA HIS A 414 6.77 -24.05 7.99
C HIS A 414 6.17 -25.43 7.81
N TYR A 415 7.00 -26.41 7.50
CA TYR A 415 6.66 -27.81 7.68
C TYR A 415 6.48 -28.14 9.17
N SER A 416 5.69 -29.15 9.49
CA SER A 416 5.63 -29.68 10.85
C SER A 416 7.01 -30.19 11.27
N ILE A 417 7.26 -30.23 12.58
CA ILE A 417 8.54 -30.78 13.12
C ILE A 417 8.72 -32.22 12.62
N GLU A 418 7.68 -33.00 12.60
CA GLU A 418 7.70 -34.38 12.13
C GLU A 418 8.10 -34.51 10.64
N GLU A 419 7.58 -33.64 9.78
CA GLU A 419 7.96 -33.58 8.37
C GLU A 419 9.41 -33.14 8.18
N ARG A 420 9.93 -32.23 9.01
CA ARG A 420 11.33 -31.79 8.98
C ARG A 420 12.27 -32.93 9.42
N ILE A 421 11.94 -33.61 10.50
CA ILE A 421 12.70 -34.78 11.00
C ILE A 421 12.74 -35.89 9.94
N SER A 422 11.59 -36.27 9.40
CA SER A 422 11.49 -37.30 8.36
C SER A 422 12.32 -36.94 7.13
N PHE A 423 12.33 -35.67 6.72
CA PHE A 423 13.11 -35.19 5.59
C PHE A 423 14.64 -35.24 5.87
N LEU A 424 15.07 -34.82 7.06
CA LEU A 424 16.48 -34.86 7.48
C LEU A 424 17.00 -36.30 7.50
N LEU A 425 16.26 -37.23 8.08
CA LEU A 425 16.62 -38.66 8.12
C LEU A 425 16.69 -39.26 6.70
N LYS A 426 15.78 -38.86 5.81
CA LYS A 426 15.81 -39.29 4.41
C LYS A 426 17.07 -38.79 3.71
N CYS A 427 17.42 -37.52 3.88
CA CYS A 427 18.60 -36.93 3.25
C CYS A 427 19.92 -37.47 3.82
N GLN A 428 19.95 -37.83 5.11
CA GLN A 428 21.12 -38.50 5.72
C GLN A 428 21.33 -39.90 5.15
N ARG A 429 20.25 -40.65 4.85
CA ARG A 429 20.35 -41.98 4.23
C ARG A 429 20.67 -41.92 2.74
N ASP A 430 20.12 -40.96 2.02
CA ASP A 430 20.35 -40.75 0.59
C ASP A 430 20.71 -39.30 0.29
N PRO A 431 22.01 -38.95 0.14
CA PRO A 431 22.46 -37.61 -0.19
C PRO A 431 21.91 -37.05 -1.53
N LYS A 432 21.42 -37.93 -2.42
CA LYS A 432 20.79 -37.51 -3.68
C LYS A 432 19.51 -36.71 -3.42
N GLU A 433 18.81 -37.01 -2.33
CA GLU A 433 17.58 -36.28 -1.97
C GLU A 433 17.87 -34.81 -1.62
N ALA A 434 18.99 -34.54 -0.92
CA ALA A 434 19.44 -33.18 -0.67
C ALA A 434 19.74 -32.42 -1.97
N THR A 435 20.47 -33.07 -2.89
CA THR A 435 20.79 -32.49 -4.21
C THR A 435 19.51 -32.21 -5.04
N ARG A 436 18.54 -33.14 -5.03
CA ARG A 436 17.23 -32.96 -5.68
C ARG A 436 16.49 -31.76 -5.09
N HIS A 437 16.51 -31.60 -3.76
CA HIS A 437 15.87 -30.48 -3.09
C HIS A 437 16.51 -29.16 -3.47
N HIS A 438 17.84 -29.05 -3.44
CA HIS A 438 18.53 -27.83 -3.87
C HIS A 438 18.25 -27.45 -5.35
N ARG A 439 18.15 -28.44 -6.23
CA ARG A 439 17.78 -28.23 -7.63
C ARG A 439 16.33 -27.73 -7.75
N LYS A 440 15.39 -28.34 -7.02
CA LYS A 440 14.00 -27.88 -6.95
C LYS A 440 13.91 -26.41 -6.52
N VAL A 441 14.61 -26.03 -5.43
CA VAL A 441 14.58 -24.65 -4.93
C VAL A 441 15.15 -23.68 -5.96
N ARG A 442 16.27 -24.03 -6.60
CA ARG A 442 16.87 -23.20 -7.67
C ARG A 442 15.89 -23.02 -8.83
N PHE A 443 15.17 -24.06 -9.24
CA PHE A 443 14.16 -23.98 -10.30
C PHE A 443 12.98 -23.06 -9.89
N LEU A 444 12.47 -23.21 -8.67
CA LEU A 444 11.38 -22.35 -8.15
C LEU A 444 11.79 -20.88 -8.07
N VAL A 445 12.98 -20.60 -7.53
CA VAL A 445 13.52 -19.24 -7.44
C VAL A 445 13.77 -18.66 -8.82
N GLY A 446 14.40 -19.43 -9.73
CA GLY A 446 14.64 -19.01 -11.12
C GLY A 446 13.35 -18.72 -11.87
N GLY A 447 12.37 -19.61 -11.79
CA GLY A 447 11.06 -19.41 -12.40
C GLY A 447 10.34 -18.16 -11.87
N TYR A 448 10.42 -17.92 -10.54
CA TYR A 448 9.88 -16.71 -9.94
C TYR A 448 10.59 -15.44 -10.46
N LEU A 449 11.92 -15.44 -10.56
CA LEU A 449 12.67 -14.28 -11.05
C LEU A 449 12.37 -13.99 -12.54
N VAL A 450 12.16 -15.02 -13.36
CA VAL A 450 11.70 -14.87 -14.75
C VAL A 450 10.30 -14.26 -14.80
N LEU A 451 9.38 -14.75 -13.96
CA LEU A 451 8.04 -14.17 -13.82
C LEU A 451 8.10 -12.69 -13.39
N LEU A 452 8.94 -12.37 -12.41
CA LEU A 452 9.14 -11.00 -11.93
C LEU A 452 9.68 -10.08 -13.04
N ALA A 453 10.65 -10.57 -13.83
CA ALA A 453 11.18 -9.83 -14.98
C ALA A 453 10.09 -9.61 -16.06
N GLY A 454 9.24 -10.62 -16.31
CA GLY A 454 8.10 -10.51 -17.21
C GLY A 454 7.07 -9.46 -16.74
N LEU A 455 6.74 -9.45 -15.43
CA LEU A 455 5.84 -8.45 -14.84
C LEU A 455 6.42 -7.03 -14.94
N LEU A 456 7.72 -6.88 -14.68
CA LEU A 456 8.43 -5.61 -14.86
C LEU A 456 8.41 -5.14 -16.31
N PHE A 457 8.65 -6.05 -17.25
CA PHE A 457 8.58 -5.75 -18.68
C PHE A 457 7.16 -5.31 -19.08
N CYS A 458 6.13 -6.01 -18.60
CA CYS A 458 4.74 -5.61 -18.82
C CYS A 458 4.43 -4.22 -18.24
N LEU A 459 4.92 -3.93 -17.02
CA LEU A 459 4.71 -2.64 -16.38
C LEU A 459 5.37 -1.49 -17.14
N VAL A 460 6.62 -1.68 -17.58
CA VAL A 460 7.36 -0.70 -18.40
C VAL A 460 6.71 -0.55 -19.78
N GLY A 461 6.34 -1.66 -20.41
CA GLY A 461 5.64 -1.66 -21.70
C GLY A 461 4.29 -0.95 -21.63
N TRP A 462 3.51 -1.23 -20.59
CA TRP A 462 2.22 -0.56 -20.33
C TRP A 462 2.38 0.97 -20.32
N ARG A 463 3.39 1.46 -19.65
CA ARG A 463 3.66 2.90 -19.54
C ARG A 463 4.17 3.52 -20.84
N ASN A 464 5.10 2.86 -21.54
CA ASN A 464 5.71 3.39 -22.77
C ASN A 464 4.75 3.43 -23.97
N PHE A 465 3.81 2.48 -24.04
CA PHE A 465 2.84 2.40 -25.13
C PHE A 465 1.57 3.21 -24.92
N GLN A 466 1.44 3.91 -23.77
CA GLN A 466 0.24 4.68 -23.41
C GLN A 466 -1.07 3.89 -23.61
N TRP A 467 -1.01 2.57 -23.36
CA TRP A 467 -2.16 1.67 -23.56
C TRP A 467 -3.41 2.13 -22.79
N GLU A 468 -3.22 2.74 -21.60
CA GLU A 468 -4.32 3.29 -20.82
C GLU A 468 -5.13 4.31 -21.62
N GLY A 469 -4.46 5.28 -22.22
CA GLY A 469 -5.13 6.31 -23.01
C GLY A 469 -5.85 5.72 -24.22
N LYS A 470 -5.15 4.91 -25.01
CA LYS A 470 -5.70 4.37 -26.28
C LYS A 470 -6.84 3.37 -26.04
N LEU A 471 -6.66 2.44 -25.10
CA LEU A 471 -7.67 1.42 -24.81
C LEU A 471 -8.88 2.02 -24.07
N PHE A 472 -8.63 2.93 -23.12
CA PHE A 472 -9.67 3.64 -22.43
C PHE A 472 -10.49 4.52 -23.37
N LEU A 473 -9.85 5.24 -24.30
CA LEU A 473 -10.52 6.02 -25.33
C LEU A 473 -11.35 5.12 -26.26
N ALA A 474 -10.80 4.00 -26.70
CA ALA A 474 -11.54 3.07 -27.58
C ALA A 474 -12.75 2.42 -26.89
N LEU A 475 -12.64 2.06 -25.61
CA LEU A 475 -13.74 1.52 -24.83
C LEU A 475 -14.79 2.59 -24.53
N ARG A 476 -14.36 3.80 -24.13
CA ARG A 476 -15.24 4.95 -23.89
C ARG A 476 -16.04 5.30 -25.15
N GLU A 477 -15.39 5.29 -26.31
CA GLU A 477 -16.02 5.52 -27.60
C GLU A 477 -17.13 4.49 -27.89
N LYS A 478 -16.82 3.18 -27.74
CA LYS A 478 -17.82 2.13 -27.94
C LYS A 478 -19.01 2.24 -27.00
N VAL A 479 -18.76 2.56 -25.73
CA VAL A 479 -19.82 2.77 -24.74
C VAL A 479 -20.72 3.95 -25.14
N ILE A 480 -20.13 5.09 -25.49
CA ILE A 480 -20.89 6.28 -25.90
C ILE A 480 -21.70 6.00 -27.18
N PHE A 481 -21.10 5.36 -28.17
CA PHE A 481 -21.83 4.95 -29.39
C PHE A 481 -23.01 4.03 -29.09
N SER A 482 -22.83 3.06 -28.16
CA SER A 482 -23.93 2.16 -27.80
C SER A 482 -25.07 2.88 -27.03
N VAL A 483 -24.77 3.93 -26.29
CA VAL A 483 -25.78 4.80 -25.65
C VAL A 483 -26.52 5.63 -26.71
N LEU A 484 -25.78 6.22 -27.64
CA LEU A 484 -26.38 7.04 -28.70
C LEU A 484 -27.24 6.24 -29.68
N GLU A 485 -26.86 4.96 -29.96
CA GLU A 485 -27.71 4.05 -30.77
C GLU A 485 -29.08 3.79 -30.12
N LYS A 486 -29.14 3.71 -28.77
CA LYS A 486 -30.35 3.42 -28.04
C LYS A 486 -31.12 4.69 -27.67
N GLU A 487 -30.44 5.77 -27.38
CA GLU A 487 -31.00 7.04 -26.89
C GLU A 487 -30.35 8.24 -27.57
N ALA A 488 -30.71 8.49 -28.81
CA ALA A 488 -30.22 9.65 -29.57
C ALA A 488 -30.56 11.02 -28.91
N GLY A 489 -31.49 11.04 -27.95
CA GLY A 489 -31.85 12.19 -27.15
C GLY A 489 -31.03 12.44 -25.88
N ASN A 490 -29.96 11.65 -25.61
CA ASN A 490 -29.16 11.80 -24.40
C ASN A 490 -28.10 12.91 -24.58
N SER A 491 -28.30 14.05 -23.95
CA SER A 491 -27.38 15.22 -23.99
C SER A 491 -25.98 14.90 -23.47
N ASP A 492 -25.89 14.14 -22.36
CA ASP A 492 -24.60 13.81 -21.74
C ASP A 492 -23.76 12.90 -22.63
N ALA A 493 -24.39 11.96 -23.36
CA ALA A 493 -23.69 11.09 -24.30
C ALA A 493 -23.12 11.91 -25.48
N TRP A 494 -23.85 12.89 -25.98
CA TRP A 494 -23.38 13.81 -27.01
C TRP A 494 -22.26 14.72 -26.51
N TYR A 495 -22.35 15.24 -25.26
CA TYR A 495 -21.27 15.98 -24.62
C TYR A 495 -19.99 15.15 -24.51
N LEU A 496 -20.09 13.91 -24.03
CA LEU A 496 -18.95 13.01 -23.91
C LEU A 496 -18.32 12.69 -25.28
N MET A 497 -19.13 12.50 -26.32
CA MET A 497 -18.65 12.30 -27.68
C MET A 497 -17.90 13.52 -28.19
N GLY A 498 -18.45 14.72 -27.97
CA GLY A 498 -17.79 15.98 -28.34
C GLY A 498 -16.46 16.19 -27.63
N THR A 499 -16.40 15.89 -26.33
CA THR A 499 -15.16 15.96 -25.54
C THR A 499 -14.09 14.99 -26.07
N MET A 500 -14.48 13.76 -26.43
CA MET A 500 -13.56 12.78 -27.04
C MET A 500 -13.05 13.23 -28.39
N ALA A 501 -13.90 13.84 -29.21
CA ALA A 501 -13.51 14.37 -30.50
C ALA A 501 -12.49 15.52 -30.34
N LEU A 502 -12.65 16.39 -29.32
CA LEU A 502 -11.66 17.40 -28.94
C LEU A 502 -10.31 16.78 -28.56
N GLU A 503 -10.31 15.76 -27.73
CA GLU A 503 -9.10 15.02 -27.31
C GLU A 503 -8.38 14.37 -28.49
N LYS A 504 -9.12 13.92 -29.53
CA LYS A 504 -8.58 13.37 -30.77
C LYS A 504 -8.13 14.44 -31.78
N GLY A 505 -8.50 15.69 -31.56
CA GLY A 505 -8.25 16.79 -32.49
C GLY A 505 -9.23 16.83 -33.68
N ASP A 506 -10.33 16.05 -33.65
CA ASP A 506 -11.39 16.11 -34.64
C ASP A 506 -12.37 17.22 -34.30
N LEU A 507 -12.00 18.45 -34.71
CA LEU A 507 -12.75 19.66 -34.37
C LEU A 507 -14.15 19.66 -35.03
N GLN A 508 -14.34 19.00 -36.16
CA GLN A 508 -15.60 18.96 -36.87
C GLN A 508 -16.62 18.08 -36.13
N GLU A 509 -16.23 16.88 -35.73
CA GLU A 509 -17.09 15.99 -34.96
C GLU A 509 -17.32 16.55 -33.54
N ALA A 510 -16.32 17.19 -32.95
CA ALA A 510 -16.43 17.88 -31.66
C ALA A 510 -17.52 18.97 -31.69
N GLU A 511 -17.46 19.88 -32.66
CA GLU A 511 -18.45 20.93 -32.83
C GLU A 511 -19.86 20.36 -33.00
N LYS A 512 -20.04 19.39 -33.88
CA LYS A 512 -21.33 18.76 -34.17
C LYS A 512 -21.92 18.10 -32.91
N ALA A 513 -21.12 17.33 -32.18
CA ALA A 513 -21.56 16.62 -31.01
C ALA A 513 -21.89 17.57 -29.84
N LEU A 514 -21.03 18.59 -29.58
CA LEU A 514 -21.28 19.57 -28.53
C LEU A 514 -22.51 20.45 -28.82
N ARG A 515 -22.69 20.88 -30.07
CA ARG A 515 -23.91 21.59 -30.49
C ARG A 515 -25.14 20.72 -30.24
N ARG A 516 -25.09 19.43 -30.59
CA ARG A 516 -26.22 18.53 -30.38
C ARG A 516 -26.51 18.33 -28.90
N SER A 517 -25.51 18.27 -28.05
CA SER A 517 -25.69 18.24 -26.59
C SER A 517 -26.42 19.49 -26.10
N ILE A 518 -25.99 20.68 -26.54
CA ILE A 518 -26.59 21.96 -26.14
C ILE A 518 -28.04 22.11 -26.68
N GLU A 519 -28.32 21.58 -27.89
CA GLU A 519 -29.70 21.54 -28.43
C GLU A 519 -30.65 20.71 -27.57
N LEU A 520 -30.14 19.58 -27.03
CA LEU A 520 -30.91 18.67 -26.19
C LEU A 520 -31.01 19.17 -24.74
N ASP A 521 -29.97 19.77 -24.21
CA ASP A 521 -29.93 20.41 -22.90
C ASP A 521 -29.18 21.76 -22.97
N PRO A 522 -29.91 22.89 -23.16
CA PRO A 522 -29.32 24.21 -23.19
C PRO A 522 -28.68 24.68 -21.88
N GLN A 523 -28.87 23.93 -20.79
CA GLN A 523 -28.32 24.20 -19.47
C GLN A 523 -27.15 23.26 -19.10
N ASN A 524 -26.60 22.50 -20.05
CA ASN A 524 -25.44 21.69 -19.81
C ASN A 524 -24.17 22.57 -19.77
N PRO A 525 -23.63 22.90 -18.56
CA PRO A 525 -22.52 23.85 -18.44
C PRO A 525 -21.23 23.32 -19.03
N GLU A 526 -21.00 22.01 -19.01
CA GLU A 526 -19.81 21.38 -19.54
C GLU A 526 -19.79 21.39 -21.08
N ALA A 527 -20.95 21.15 -21.72
CA ALA A 527 -21.05 21.24 -23.17
C ALA A 527 -20.85 22.68 -23.67
N LEU A 528 -21.44 23.66 -22.99
CA LEU A 528 -21.27 25.09 -23.26
C LEU A 528 -19.79 25.49 -23.11
N ASN A 529 -19.15 25.05 -22.03
CA ASN A 529 -17.74 25.28 -21.74
C ASN A 529 -16.82 24.72 -22.85
N ASN A 530 -17.00 23.46 -23.21
CA ASN A 530 -16.15 22.80 -24.18
C ASN A 530 -16.31 23.36 -25.60
N LEU A 531 -17.52 23.74 -25.98
CA LEU A 531 -17.74 24.40 -27.26
C LEU A 531 -17.14 25.82 -27.28
N SER A 532 -17.24 26.56 -26.18
CA SER A 532 -16.57 27.85 -26.02
C SER A 532 -15.06 27.73 -26.12
N TRP A 533 -14.48 26.75 -25.44
CA TRP A 533 -13.05 26.46 -25.51
C TRP A 533 -12.60 26.17 -26.95
N LEU A 534 -13.33 25.31 -27.65
CA LEU A 534 -13.07 25.01 -29.08
C LEU A 534 -13.00 26.28 -29.91
N TYR A 535 -14.02 27.16 -29.78
CA TYR A 535 -14.10 28.38 -30.57
C TYR A 535 -13.07 29.45 -30.18
N SER A 536 -12.60 29.43 -28.94
CA SER A 536 -11.56 30.33 -28.46
C SER A 536 -10.15 29.90 -28.89
N THR A 537 -9.89 28.57 -28.92
CA THR A 537 -8.52 28.05 -28.99
C THR A 537 -8.17 27.32 -30.28
N ALA A 538 -9.15 27.02 -31.15
CA ALA A 538 -8.91 26.25 -32.38
C ALA A 538 -7.79 26.87 -33.24
N ASN A 539 -6.84 26.03 -33.69
CA ASN A 539 -5.80 26.45 -34.60
C ASN A 539 -6.34 26.75 -36.02
N ASP A 540 -7.37 26.01 -36.43
CA ASP A 540 -8.05 26.23 -37.72
C ASP A 540 -9.04 27.40 -37.59
N GLN A 541 -8.79 28.45 -38.34
CA GLN A 541 -9.64 29.67 -38.35
C GLN A 541 -11.09 29.40 -38.69
N LYS A 542 -11.40 28.30 -39.38
CA LYS A 542 -12.77 27.87 -39.68
C LYS A 542 -13.61 27.64 -38.43
N PHE A 543 -12.97 27.25 -37.35
CA PHE A 543 -13.64 26.99 -36.07
C PHE A 543 -13.46 28.14 -35.07
N ARG A 544 -12.72 29.22 -35.40
CA ARG A 544 -12.60 30.40 -34.54
C ARG A 544 -13.82 31.29 -34.60
N ARG A 545 -14.53 31.41 -33.48
CA ARG A 545 -15.73 32.25 -33.34
C ARG A 545 -15.70 32.95 -31.98
N PRO A 546 -14.91 34.02 -31.82
CA PRO A 546 -14.68 34.66 -30.52
C PRO A 546 -15.95 35.13 -29.85
N GLU A 547 -16.86 35.75 -30.59
CA GLU A 547 -18.13 36.32 -30.07
C GLU A 547 -19.03 35.18 -29.54
N GLU A 548 -19.24 34.13 -30.32
CA GLU A 548 -20.06 32.98 -29.92
C GLU A 548 -19.40 32.25 -28.72
N ALA A 549 -18.06 32.15 -28.70
CA ALA A 549 -17.32 31.60 -27.57
C ALA A 549 -17.61 32.35 -26.26
N LEU A 550 -17.62 33.67 -26.31
CA LEU A 550 -17.89 34.49 -25.13
C LEU A 550 -19.35 34.32 -24.62
N GLU A 551 -20.32 34.26 -25.53
CA GLU A 551 -21.71 34.00 -25.13
C GLU A 551 -21.87 32.63 -24.43
N LEU A 552 -21.25 31.60 -24.99
CA LEU A 552 -21.29 30.25 -24.42
C LEU A 552 -20.59 30.17 -23.06
N ALA A 553 -19.41 30.81 -22.93
CA ALA A 553 -18.65 30.83 -21.68
C ALA A 553 -19.41 31.59 -20.57
N LEU A 554 -20.05 32.72 -20.91
CA LEU A 554 -20.88 33.48 -19.95
C LEU A 554 -22.06 32.63 -19.44
N LYS A 555 -22.74 31.89 -20.32
CA LYS A 555 -23.82 30.98 -19.92
C LYS A 555 -23.30 29.86 -19.01
N ALA A 556 -22.15 29.24 -19.35
CA ALA A 556 -21.55 28.22 -18.53
C ALA A 556 -21.17 28.74 -17.13
N ALA A 557 -20.57 29.93 -17.04
CA ALA A 557 -20.18 30.58 -15.79
C ALA A 557 -21.42 31.03 -14.94
N GLN A 558 -22.51 31.40 -15.56
CA GLN A 558 -23.77 31.67 -14.83
C GLN A 558 -24.31 30.41 -14.16
N LEU A 559 -24.19 29.25 -14.81
CA LEU A 559 -24.64 27.96 -14.28
C LEU A 559 -23.73 27.43 -13.19
N ARG A 560 -22.42 27.67 -13.32
CA ARG A 560 -21.38 27.24 -12.35
C ARG A 560 -20.32 28.31 -12.10
N PRO A 561 -20.60 29.30 -11.24
CA PRO A 561 -19.79 30.50 -11.09
C PRO A 561 -18.44 30.30 -10.35
N ASP A 562 -18.26 29.19 -9.66
CA ASP A 562 -17.06 28.90 -8.84
C ASP A 562 -16.26 27.69 -9.35
N GLU A 563 -16.53 27.20 -10.56
CA GLU A 563 -15.78 26.11 -11.15
C GLU A 563 -14.54 26.63 -11.89
N PRO A 564 -13.31 26.27 -11.45
CA PRO A 564 -12.08 26.84 -11.98
C PRO A 564 -11.91 26.68 -13.50
N HIS A 565 -12.22 25.52 -14.07
CA HIS A 565 -12.08 25.25 -15.50
C HIS A 565 -13.09 26.05 -16.37
N ILE A 566 -14.25 26.38 -15.82
CA ILE A 566 -15.24 27.23 -16.51
C ILE A 566 -14.78 28.69 -16.49
N LEU A 567 -14.19 29.13 -15.37
CA LEU A 567 -13.64 30.47 -15.26
C LEU A 567 -12.42 30.66 -16.18
N ASP A 568 -11.54 29.66 -16.32
CA ASP A 568 -10.42 29.64 -17.27
C ASP A 568 -10.90 29.75 -18.72
N THR A 569 -11.94 29.00 -19.10
CA THR A 569 -12.53 29.11 -20.43
C THR A 569 -13.16 30.48 -20.69
N LEU A 570 -13.84 31.05 -19.69
CA LEU A 570 -14.38 32.40 -19.80
C LEU A 570 -13.27 33.46 -19.91
N ALA A 571 -12.18 33.28 -19.15
CA ALA A 571 -11.03 34.16 -19.26
C ALA A 571 -10.39 34.09 -20.66
N GLU A 572 -10.23 32.90 -21.24
CA GLU A 572 -9.74 32.72 -22.61
C GLU A 572 -10.68 33.37 -23.64
N ALA A 573 -12.01 33.16 -23.49
CA ALA A 573 -12.98 33.78 -24.39
C ALA A 573 -12.98 35.33 -24.30
N LEU A 574 -12.81 35.89 -23.12
CA LEU A 574 -12.61 37.35 -22.94
C LEU A 574 -11.29 37.82 -23.56
N PHE A 575 -10.21 37.08 -23.38
CA PHE A 575 -8.91 37.39 -23.94
C PHE A 575 -8.94 37.47 -25.48
N VAL A 576 -9.51 36.48 -26.15
CA VAL A 576 -9.62 36.47 -27.62
C VAL A 576 -10.56 37.57 -28.17
N ASN A 577 -11.47 38.09 -27.33
CA ASN A 577 -12.33 39.24 -27.61
C ASN A 577 -11.70 40.58 -27.20
N GLY A 578 -10.41 40.65 -26.83
CA GLY A 578 -9.70 41.87 -26.47
C GLY A 578 -9.99 42.43 -25.07
N ARG A 579 -10.80 41.73 -24.24
CA ARG A 579 -11.15 42.17 -22.87
C ARG A 579 -10.10 41.65 -21.86
N ILE A 580 -8.81 42.03 -22.10
CA ILE A 580 -7.66 41.40 -21.42
C ILE A 580 -7.69 41.62 -19.90
N LYS A 581 -8.12 42.79 -19.41
CA LYS A 581 -8.15 43.09 -17.97
C LYS A 581 -9.14 42.16 -17.23
N GLU A 582 -10.28 41.91 -17.80
CA GLU A 582 -11.31 41.01 -17.23
C GLU A 582 -10.85 39.54 -17.28
N ALA A 583 -10.15 39.17 -18.36
CA ALA A 583 -9.55 37.84 -18.45
C ALA A 583 -8.53 37.60 -17.33
N ILE A 584 -7.65 38.57 -17.02
CA ILE A 584 -6.66 38.48 -15.92
C ILE A 584 -7.38 38.29 -14.56
N GLU A 585 -8.45 39.01 -14.32
CA GLU A 585 -9.18 38.94 -13.04
C GLU A 585 -9.83 37.58 -12.83
N LEU A 586 -10.48 37.04 -13.87
CA LEU A 586 -11.11 35.73 -13.83
C LEU A 586 -10.08 34.59 -13.73
N GLU A 587 -8.98 34.67 -14.45
CA GLU A 587 -7.91 33.67 -14.39
C GLU A 587 -7.25 33.61 -12.99
N ARG A 588 -7.08 34.78 -12.36
CA ARG A 588 -6.61 34.83 -10.97
C ARG A 588 -7.59 34.17 -10.00
N ARG A 589 -8.89 34.42 -10.19
CA ARG A 589 -9.95 33.76 -9.41
C ARG A 589 -9.97 32.25 -9.64
N ALA A 590 -9.80 31.77 -10.87
CA ALA A 590 -9.70 30.36 -11.19
C ALA A 590 -8.50 29.69 -10.48
N ALA A 591 -7.33 30.38 -10.48
CA ALA A 591 -6.13 29.94 -9.78
C ALA A 591 -6.29 29.90 -8.24
N GLU A 592 -7.12 30.74 -7.66
CA GLU A 592 -7.44 30.73 -6.21
C GLU A 592 -8.38 29.61 -5.84
N LEU A 593 -9.38 29.33 -6.65
CA LEU A 593 -10.43 28.33 -6.39
C LEU A 593 -9.95 26.90 -6.65
N THR A 594 -8.94 26.71 -7.51
CA THR A 594 -8.47 25.36 -7.84
C THR A 594 -7.84 24.65 -6.64
N ARG A 595 -8.26 23.39 -6.42
CA ARG A 595 -7.67 22.50 -5.41
C ARG A 595 -6.53 21.64 -5.95
N GLY A 596 -6.27 21.71 -7.26
CA GLY A 596 -5.21 20.98 -7.97
C GLY A 596 -3.97 21.82 -8.24
N SER A 597 -3.20 21.43 -9.27
CA SER A 597 -2.03 22.19 -9.71
C SER A 597 -2.45 23.56 -10.27
N LYS A 598 -1.87 24.61 -9.74
CA LYS A 598 -2.08 26.00 -10.20
C LYS A 598 -1.28 26.37 -11.45
N GLU A 599 -0.40 25.48 -11.91
CA GLU A 599 0.61 25.78 -12.94
C GLU A 599 -0.01 26.16 -14.30
N HIS A 600 -1.13 25.52 -14.66
CA HIS A 600 -1.88 25.86 -15.88
C HIS A 600 -2.39 27.30 -15.83
N TYR A 601 -3.14 27.64 -14.79
CA TYR A 601 -3.74 28.97 -14.61
C TYR A 601 -2.69 30.08 -14.51
N LEU A 602 -1.57 29.83 -13.81
CA LEU A 602 -0.47 30.80 -13.71
C LEU A 602 0.20 31.07 -15.06
N ARG A 603 0.36 30.04 -15.92
CA ARG A 603 0.88 30.22 -17.28
C ARG A 603 -0.06 31.02 -18.16
N GLN A 604 -1.37 30.82 -18.05
CA GLN A 604 -2.37 31.61 -18.77
C GLN A 604 -2.38 33.04 -18.28
N LEU A 605 -2.32 33.27 -16.98
CA LEU A 605 -2.22 34.59 -16.37
C LEU A 605 -1.00 35.36 -16.87
N GLU A 606 0.18 34.74 -16.88
CA GLU A 606 1.39 35.36 -17.44
C GLU A 606 1.24 35.73 -18.93
N ARG A 607 0.56 34.90 -19.71
CA ARG A 607 0.28 35.17 -21.13
C ARG A 607 -0.60 36.40 -21.30
N TYR A 608 -1.67 36.52 -20.50
CA TYR A 608 -2.58 37.68 -20.55
C TYR A 608 -1.90 38.96 -20.06
N GLU A 609 -1.11 38.91 -19.00
CA GLU A 609 -0.37 40.06 -18.47
C GLU A 609 0.67 40.59 -19.47
N ARG A 610 1.40 39.69 -20.16
CA ARG A 610 2.32 40.09 -21.25
C ARG A 610 1.59 40.76 -22.40
N ALA A 611 0.44 40.25 -22.80
CA ALA A 611 -0.37 40.86 -23.87
C ALA A 611 -0.89 42.25 -23.47
N LEU A 612 -1.27 42.46 -22.21
CA LEU A 612 -1.68 43.77 -21.69
C LEU A 612 -0.54 44.78 -21.71
N GLN A 613 0.68 44.37 -21.31
CA GLN A 613 1.88 45.22 -21.34
C GLN A 613 2.26 45.60 -22.76
N GLY A 614 2.18 44.65 -23.72
CA GLY A 614 2.45 44.93 -25.14
C GLY A 614 1.43 45.85 -25.78
N SER A 615 0.17 45.80 -25.35
CA SER A 615 -0.89 46.72 -25.84
C SER A 615 -0.83 48.13 -25.22
N SER A 616 -0.10 48.28 -24.09
CA SER A 616 0.06 49.58 -23.38
C SER A 616 1.28 50.40 -23.86
N ASN A 617 2.08 49.89 -24.81
CA ASN A 617 3.26 50.53 -25.32
C ASN A 617 3.18 50.69 -26.86
N PRO A 618 2.39 51.67 -27.39
CA PRO A 618 2.21 51.86 -28.84
C PRO A 618 3.44 52.48 -29.53
N ASP A 619 4.49 52.89 -28.78
CA ASP A 619 5.70 53.60 -29.31
C ASP A 619 6.99 52.81 -29.03
N GLY A 620 7.08 51.59 -29.42
CA GLY A 620 8.29 50.77 -29.31
C GLY A 620 8.77 50.32 -30.68
N ASN A 621 9.61 51.13 -31.34
CA ASN A 621 10.33 50.84 -32.58
C ASN A 621 10.75 49.38 -32.71
N GLY A 622 10.54 48.86 -33.92
CA GLY A 622 11.00 47.57 -34.34
C GLY A 622 12.51 47.36 -34.27
N ILE A 623 12.91 46.11 -34.32
CA ILE A 623 14.15 45.54 -34.90
C ILE A 623 14.51 44.28 -34.11
N PRO A 624 15.05 43.25 -34.80
CA PRO A 624 14.54 42.49 -35.95
C PRO A 624 14.14 41.06 -35.55
#